data_d9d1892dd0134b7fffcba28c7be30843
#
_entry.id   d9d1892dd0134b7fffcba28c7be30843
#
_cell.length_a   1.000
_cell.length_b   1.000
_cell.length_c   1.000
_cell.angle_alpha   90.00
_cell.angle_beta   90.00
_cell.angle_gamma   90.00
#
_symmetry.space_group_name_H-M   'P 1'
#
loop_
_entity.id
_entity.type
_entity.pdbx_description
1 polymer ?
#
loop_
_entity_poly.entity_id
_entity_poly.type
_entity_poly.pdbx_seq_one_letter_code
_entity_poly.pdbx_strand_id
1 'polypeptide(L)'
;VNLRQTKDELTVNTPADLAGVNLRMPGTDAWQFLGKTLGASPTPLAFSEVYTALSTGAVDGQDNPLPTVVDKKFYEVTKQIALTSHLVDLNYIAFSKKTWDELTPDQQMTVQRAADAAAAYGRLKQLNLENSLADFIRSNGVEIYTPDLEAFRTHVQAQYVGSEFAASWPEGVLEKINALGN
;
A
#
# COMPACT_ATOMS: atom_id res chain seq x y z
N VAL A 1 6.78 -1.73 -2.74
CA VAL A 1 6.82 -3.11 -3.25
C VAL A 1 7.93 -3.87 -2.52
N ASN A 2 7.63 -5.07 -2.03
CA ASN A 2 8.55 -5.92 -1.26
C ASN A 2 8.83 -7.19 -2.09
N LEU A 3 10.10 -7.52 -2.32
CA LEU A 3 10.52 -8.58 -3.24
C LEU A 3 11.38 -9.64 -2.55
N ARG A 4 11.28 -10.88 -3.04
CA ARG A 4 12.10 -12.02 -2.59
C ARG A 4 13.52 -11.98 -3.15
N GLN A 5 13.68 -11.47 -4.38
CA GLN A 5 14.97 -11.32 -5.03
C GLN A 5 15.81 -10.26 -4.30
N THR A 6 17.12 -10.46 -4.29
CA THR A 6 18.07 -9.43 -3.88
C THR A 6 18.12 -8.30 -4.93
N LYS A 7 18.65 -7.16 -4.55
CA LYS A 7 18.78 -6.04 -5.49
C LYS A 7 19.77 -6.35 -6.63
N ASP A 8 20.74 -7.21 -6.39
CA ASP A 8 21.69 -7.66 -7.42
C ASP A 8 21.00 -8.54 -8.47
N GLU A 9 19.98 -9.31 -8.08
CA GLU A 9 19.19 -10.15 -8.99
C GLU A 9 18.13 -9.34 -9.75
N LEU A 10 17.54 -8.35 -9.09
CA LEU A 10 16.49 -7.49 -9.64
C LEU A 10 16.54 -6.11 -8.97
N THR A 11 16.97 -5.09 -9.69
CA THR A 11 16.88 -3.70 -9.22
C THR A 11 15.64 -3.04 -9.81
N VAL A 12 14.71 -2.61 -8.93
CA VAL A 12 13.49 -1.90 -9.33
C VAL A 12 13.71 -0.41 -9.23
N ASN A 13 13.83 0.27 -10.37
CA ASN A 13 13.95 1.72 -10.45
C ASN A 13 12.76 2.37 -11.16
N THR A 14 12.16 1.67 -12.13
CA THR A 14 11.02 2.14 -12.92
C THR A 14 9.94 1.05 -13.00
N PRO A 15 8.71 1.35 -13.44
CA PRO A 15 7.67 0.34 -13.68
C PRO A 15 8.11 -0.79 -14.61
N ALA A 16 8.97 -0.51 -15.60
CA ALA A 16 9.45 -1.51 -16.56
C ALA A 16 10.27 -2.63 -15.88
N ASP A 17 10.93 -2.33 -14.77
CA ASP A 17 11.74 -3.30 -14.04
C ASP A 17 10.89 -4.33 -13.28
N LEU A 18 9.59 -4.08 -13.12
CA LEU A 18 8.64 -5.04 -12.55
C LEU A 18 8.02 -5.98 -13.61
N ALA A 19 8.42 -5.86 -14.88
CA ALA A 19 7.91 -6.74 -15.93
C ALA A 19 8.23 -8.21 -15.64
N GLY A 20 7.18 -9.05 -15.62
CA GLY A 20 7.30 -10.48 -15.32
C GLY A 20 7.38 -10.84 -13.83
N VAL A 21 7.43 -9.86 -12.92
CA VAL A 21 7.37 -10.09 -11.48
C VAL A 21 5.96 -10.50 -11.09
N ASN A 22 5.79 -11.69 -10.52
CA ASN A 22 4.53 -12.16 -9.95
C ASN A 22 4.29 -11.45 -8.62
N LEU A 23 3.62 -10.29 -8.69
CA LEU A 23 3.34 -9.47 -7.52
C LEU A 23 2.01 -9.87 -6.90
N ARG A 24 2.02 -10.40 -5.68
CA ARG A 24 0.77 -10.65 -4.95
C ARG A 24 0.03 -9.35 -4.70
N MET A 25 -1.23 -9.33 -5.06
CA MET A 25 -2.17 -8.25 -4.76
C MET A 25 -3.46 -8.83 -4.15
N PRO A 26 -4.26 -8.03 -3.40
CA PRO A 26 -5.62 -8.43 -3.04
C PRO A 26 -6.47 -8.78 -4.27
N GLY A 27 -7.48 -9.64 -4.10
CA GLY A 27 -8.25 -10.23 -5.21
C GLY A 27 -9.29 -9.33 -5.89
N THR A 28 -9.41 -8.03 -5.53
CA THR A 28 -10.36 -7.14 -6.19
C THR A 28 -9.80 -6.56 -7.49
N ASP A 29 -10.67 -6.22 -8.45
CA ASP A 29 -10.28 -5.68 -9.76
C ASP A 29 -9.41 -4.42 -9.63
N ALA A 30 -9.72 -3.54 -8.68
CA ALA A 30 -8.93 -2.32 -8.45
C ALA A 30 -7.48 -2.64 -8.04
N TRP A 31 -7.26 -3.63 -7.18
CA TRP A 31 -5.92 -4.06 -6.78
C TRP A 31 -5.18 -4.78 -7.91
N GLN A 32 -5.89 -5.61 -8.68
CA GLN A 32 -5.31 -6.26 -9.85
C GLN A 32 -4.91 -5.22 -10.92
N PHE A 33 -5.73 -4.21 -11.12
CA PHE A 33 -5.42 -3.10 -12.01
C PHE A 33 -4.19 -2.32 -11.52
N LEU A 34 -4.13 -1.98 -10.23
CA LEU A 34 -2.97 -1.30 -9.64
C LEU A 34 -1.68 -2.10 -9.86
N GLY A 35 -1.68 -3.41 -9.61
CA GLY A 35 -0.51 -4.27 -9.85
C GLY A 35 -0.03 -4.23 -11.29
N LYS A 36 -0.96 -4.22 -12.26
CA LYS A 36 -0.64 -4.07 -13.69
C LYS A 36 -0.05 -2.69 -14.00
N THR A 37 -0.63 -1.63 -13.45
CA THR A 37 -0.14 -0.26 -13.67
C THR A 37 1.21 0.01 -13.03
N LEU A 38 1.60 -0.76 -12.02
CA LEU A 38 2.95 -0.76 -11.47
C LEU A 38 3.96 -1.46 -12.39
N GLY A 39 3.52 -2.13 -13.45
CA GLY A 39 4.37 -2.88 -14.40
C GLY A 39 4.50 -4.37 -14.09
N ALA A 40 3.90 -4.85 -12.99
CA ALA A 40 4.02 -6.25 -12.55
C ALA A 40 2.94 -7.17 -13.15
N SER A 41 3.09 -8.48 -12.93
CA SER A 41 2.07 -9.50 -13.15
C SER A 41 1.32 -9.74 -11.83
N PRO A 42 0.14 -9.13 -11.60
CA PRO A 42 -0.55 -9.25 -10.34
C PRO A 42 -1.16 -10.65 -10.17
N THR A 43 -0.92 -11.24 -9.00
CA THR A 43 -1.45 -12.55 -8.60
C THR A 43 -2.42 -12.36 -7.43
N PRO A 44 -3.73 -12.63 -7.61
CA PRO A 44 -4.71 -12.52 -6.54
C PRO A 44 -4.49 -13.63 -5.51
N LEU A 45 -4.31 -13.24 -4.24
CA LEU A 45 -4.09 -14.18 -3.15
C LEU A 45 -4.61 -13.61 -1.84
N ALA A 46 -5.24 -14.47 -1.00
CA ALA A 46 -5.70 -14.07 0.32
C ALA A 46 -4.54 -13.62 1.21
N PHE A 47 -4.78 -12.62 2.07
CA PHE A 47 -3.72 -12.04 2.89
C PHE A 47 -3.05 -13.05 3.82
N SER A 48 -3.82 -14.00 4.36
CA SER A 48 -3.33 -15.08 5.22
C SER A 48 -2.31 -16.03 4.55
N GLU A 49 -2.28 -16.06 3.21
CA GLU A 49 -1.43 -16.95 2.43
C GLU A 49 -0.12 -16.30 1.97
N VAL A 50 0.01 -14.97 2.14
CA VAL A 50 1.13 -14.19 1.57
C VAL A 50 2.49 -14.65 2.08
N TYR A 51 2.63 -14.87 3.40
CA TYR A 51 3.91 -15.30 3.97
C TYR A 51 4.36 -16.64 3.36
N THR A 52 3.46 -17.62 3.29
CA THR A 52 3.75 -18.93 2.70
C THR A 52 4.08 -18.84 1.23
N ALA A 53 3.32 -18.04 0.46
CA ALA A 53 3.56 -17.85 -0.96
C ALA A 53 4.92 -17.20 -1.25
N LEU A 54 5.32 -16.21 -0.46
CA LEU A 54 6.66 -15.62 -0.53
C LEU A 54 7.73 -16.64 -0.14
N SER A 55 7.54 -17.38 0.96
CA SER A 55 8.50 -18.36 1.44
C SER A 55 8.77 -19.48 0.42
N THR A 56 7.73 -19.98 -0.24
CA THR A 56 7.82 -21.06 -1.23
C THR A 56 8.20 -20.59 -2.64
N GLY A 57 8.12 -19.31 -2.92
CA GLY A 57 8.34 -18.76 -4.26
C GLY A 57 7.14 -18.87 -5.20
N ALA A 58 5.95 -19.08 -4.67
CA ALA A 58 4.72 -19.04 -5.47
C ALA A 58 4.42 -17.63 -6.00
N VAL A 59 4.91 -16.59 -5.31
CA VAL A 59 4.95 -15.21 -5.79
C VAL A 59 6.34 -14.62 -5.57
N ASP A 60 6.71 -13.62 -6.36
CA ASP A 60 8.01 -12.96 -6.30
C ASP A 60 8.02 -11.79 -5.32
N GLY A 61 6.85 -11.21 -5.06
CA GLY A 61 6.71 -10.06 -4.19
C GLY A 61 5.29 -9.81 -3.72
N GLN A 62 5.16 -8.79 -2.89
CA GLN A 62 3.88 -8.31 -2.37
C GLN A 62 3.92 -6.79 -2.15
N ASP A 63 2.75 -6.18 -1.99
CA ASP A 63 2.61 -4.78 -1.62
C ASP A 63 1.96 -4.63 -0.25
N ASN A 64 2.69 -4.01 0.68
CA ASN A 64 2.21 -3.60 1.99
C ASN A 64 3.15 -2.56 2.61
N PRO A 65 2.64 -1.67 3.50
CA PRO A 65 3.45 -0.70 4.21
C PRO A 65 4.36 -1.35 5.27
N LEU A 66 5.40 -0.65 5.69
CA LEU A 66 6.41 -1.16 6.63
C LEU A 66 5.83 -1.73 7.93
N PRO A 67 4.80 -1.12 8.57
CA PRO A 67 4.19 -1.72 9.76
C PRO A 67 3.62 -3.12 9.51
N THR A 68 2.98 -3.33 8.37
CA THR A 68 2.47 -4.66 7.99
C THR A 68 3.59 -5.63 7.70
N VAL A 69 4.67 -5.18 7.06
CA VAL A 69 5.86 -6.01 6.81
C VAL A 69 6.44 -6.55 8.12
N VAL A 70 6.49 -5.72 9.18
CA VAL A 70 6.98 -6.13 10.49
C VAL A 70 5.98 -7.02 11.22
N ASP A 71 4.70 -6.63 11.27
CA ASP A 71 3.65 -7.39 11.97
C ASP A 71 3.49 -8.81 11.40
N LYS A 72 3.56 -8.96 10.09
CA LYS A 72 3.43 -10.25 9.39
C LYS A 72 4.76 -10.92 9.09
N LYS A 73 5.85 -10.36 9.58
CA LYS A 73 7.22 -10.89 9.44
C LYS A 73 7.64 -11.12 7.98
N PHE A 74 7.11 -10.32 7.05
CA PHE A 74 7.47 -10.47 5.63
C PHE A 74 8.96 -10.18 5.38
N TYR A 75 9.63 -9.44 6.26
CA TYR A 75 11.08 -9.24 6.23
C TYR A 75 11.90 -10.55 6.34
N GLU A 76 11.32 -11.63 6.89
CA GLU A 76 11.99 -12.93 6.94
C GLU A 76 12.05 -13.63 5.57
N VAL A 77 11.11 -13.32 4.68
CA VAL A 77 10.90 -13.98 3.39
C VAL A 77 11.06 -13.04 2.18
N THR A 78 11.49 -11.80 2.41
CA THR A 78 11.85 -10.82 1.36
C THR A 78 13.29 -10.34 1.55
N LYS A 79 13.92 -9.82 0.50
CA LYS A 79 15.31 -9.35 0.52
C LYS A 79 15.44 -7.87 0.21
N GLN A 80 14.44 -7.26 -0.41
CA GLN A 80 14.43 -5.84 -0.72
C GLN A 80 13.04 -5.23 -0.65
N ILE A 81 13.00 -3.94 -0.38
CA ILE A 81 11.80 -3.09 -0.41
C ILE A 81 12.10 -1.86 -1.24
N ALA A 82 11.46 -1.74 -2.39
CA ALA A 82 11.42 -0.51 -3.17
C ALA A 82 10.26 0.37 -2.66
N LEU A 83 10.58 1.55 -2.13
CA LEU A 83 9.61 2.52 -1.62
C LEU A 83 9.00 3.31 -2.78
N THR A 84 8.12 2.69 -3.53
CA THR A 84 7.51 3.25 -4.75
C THR A 84 6.50 4.35 -4.49
N SER A 85 6.04 4.54 -3.25
CA SER A 85 5.08 5.58 -2.82
C SER A 85 3.84 5.71 -3.72
N HIS A 86 3.40 4.60 -4.32
CA HIS A 86 2.37 4.54 -5.35
C HIS A 86 0.94 4.57 -4.81
N LEU A 87 0.76 4.43 -3.49
CA LEU A 87 -0.54 4.40 -2.84
C LEU A 87 -0.49 5.14 -1.50
N VAL A 88 -1.50 5.96 -1.25
CA VAL A 88 -1.85 6.46 0.08
C VAL A 88 -3.12 5.75 0.50
N ASP A 89 -3.02 4.87 1.49
CA ASP A 89 -4.17 4.14 2.01
C ASP A 89 -4.89 4.95 3.09
N LEU A 90 -6.20 5.07 2.95
CA LEU A 90 -7.06 5.81 3.87
C LEU A 90 -7.88 4.82 4.70
N ASN A 91 -7.56 4.73 5.99
CA ASN A 91 -8.30 3.89 6.92
C ASN A 91 -9.42 4.69 7.58
N TYR A 92 -10.63 4.14 7.57
CA TYR A 92 -11.81 4.76 8.15
C TYR A 92 -12.30 3.99 9.36
N ILE A 93 -12.78 4.71 10.38
CA ILE A 93 -13.58 4.12 11.45
C ILE A 93 -15.03 4.14 10.98
N ALA A 94 -15.54 2.96 10.61
CA ALA A 94 -16.93 2.81 10.16
C ALA A 94 -17.84 2.41 11.30
N PHE A 95 -19.02 3.00 11.36
CA PHE A 95 -20.07 2.66 12.32
C PHE A 95 -21.35 2.25 11.58
N SER A 96 -22.07 1.24 12.07
CA SER A 96 -23.34 0.82 11.47
C SER A 96 -24.35 1.96 11.51
N LYS A 97 -24.89 2.35 10.33
CA LYS A 97 -25.93 3.38 10.28
C LYS A 97 -27.16 3.00 11.12
N LYS A 98 -27.58 1.74 11.07
CA LYS A 98 -28.71 1.25 11.88
C LYS A 98 -28.46 1.50 13.36
N THR A 99 -27.32 1.07 13.88
CA THR A 99 -26.97 1.26 15.30
C THR A 99 -26.77 2.75 15.63
N TRP A 100 -26.20 3.52 14.70
CA TRP A 100 -26.05 4.98 14.89
C TRP A 100 -27.39 5.70 15.09
N ASP A 101 -28.40 5.34 14.28
CA ASP A 101 -29.72 5.94 14.32
C ASP A 101 -30.50 5.55 15.61
N GLU A 102 -30.12 4.47 16.30
CA GLU A 102 -30.66 4.03 17.57
C GLU A 102 -30.05 4.77 18.80
N LEU A 103 -28.92 5.47 18.60
CA LEU A 103 -28.22 6.21 19.64
C LEU A 103 -28.87 7.57 19.89
N THR A 104 -28.89 7.98 21.16
CA THR A 104 -29.26 9.37 21.52
C THR A 104 -28.19 10.34 21.02
N PRO A 105 -28.50 11.66 20.85
CA PRO A 105 -27.53 12.66 20.44
C PRO A 105 -26.26 12.70 21.33
N ASP A 106 -26.41 12.52 22.64
CA ASP A 106 -25.27 12.50 23.58
C ASP A 106 -24.39 11.24 23.38
N GLN A 107 -25.00 10.09 23.07
CA GLN A 107 -24.29 8.87 22.77
C GLN A 107 -23.56 9.00 21.42
N GLN A 108 -24.19 9.55 20.37
CA GLN A 108 -23.57 9.82 19.09
C GLN A 108 -22.35 10.74 19.24
N MET A 109 -22.49 11.81 20.02
CA MET A 109 -21.37 12.74 20.29
C MET A 109 -20.22 12.04 21.05
N THR A 110 -20.52 11.15 21.96
CA THR A 110 -19.51 10.38 22.70
C THR A 110 -18.75 9.43 21.77
N VAL A 111 -19.46 8.70 20.91
CA VAL A 111 -18.86 7.81 19.91
C VAL A 111 -17.99 8.60 18.92
N GLN A 112 -18.49 9.76 18.43
CA GLN A 112 -17.73 10.62 17.51
C GLN A 112 -16.44 11.09 18.16
N ARG A 113 -16.46 11.60 19.38
CA ARG A 113 -15.25 12.04 20.11
C ARG A 113 -14.25 10.91 20.31
N ALA A 114 -14.74 9.71 20.63
CA ALA A 114 -13.88 8.54 20.77
C ALA A 114 -13.22 8.15 19.43
N ALA A 115 -13.97 8.20 18.34
CA ALA A 115 -13.45 7.93 17.00
C ALA A 115 -12.40 8.98 16.58
N ASP A 116 -12.68 10.27 16.81
CA ASP A 116 -11.71 11.36 16.49
C ASP A 116 -10.41 11.21 17.27
N ALA A 117 -10.50 10.90 18.58
CA ALA A 117 -9.33 10.66 19.41
C ALA A 117 -8.52 9.43 18.96
N ALA A 118 -9.20 8.33 18.60
CA ALA A 118 -8.58 7.12 18.11
C ALA A 118 -7.89 7.34 16.76
N ALA A 119 -8.52 8.08 15.84
CA ALA A 119 -7.96 8.43 14.54
C ALA A 119 -6.70 9.30 14.68
N ALA A 120 -6.74 10.32 15.54
CA ALA A 120 -5.59 11.18 15.81
C ALA A 120 -4.42 10.40 16.42
N TYR A 121 -4.68 9.53 17.39
CA TYR A 121 -3.68 8.67 18.00
C TYR A 121 -3.06 7.68 16.99
N GLY A 122 -3.91 7.01 16.20
CA GLY A 122 -3.48 6.05 15.20
C GLY A 122 -2.56 6.69 14.15
N ARG A 123 -2.95 7.88 13.65
CA ARG A 123 -2.13 8.65 12.70
C ARG A 123 -0.74 9.00 13.26
N LEU A 124 -0.69 9.55 14.47
CA LEU A 124 0.59 9.88 15.10
C LEU A 124 1.47 8.66 15.31
N LYS A 125 0.87 7.55 15.78
CA LYS A 125 1.60 6.30 16.00
C LYS A 125 2.16 5.74 14.70
N GLN A 126 1.38 5.75 13.62
CA GLN A 126 1.81 5.28 12.29
C GLN A 126 3.02 6.08 11.79
N LEU A 127 2.92 7.42 11.79
CA LEU A 127 3.98 8.30 11.30
C LEU A 127 5.28 8.16 12.12
N ASN A 128 5.16 8.04 13.45
CA ASN A 128 6.32 7.89 14.34
C ASN A 128 7.00 6.51 14.19
N LEU A 129 6.26 5.47 13.81
CA LEU A 129 6.80 4.13 13.68
C LEU A 129 7.52 3.90 12.35
N GLU A 130 7.13 4.55 11.26
CA GLU A 130 7.66 4.25 9.93
C GLU A 130 9.20 4.30 9.85
N ASN A 131 9.82 5.33 10.40
CA ASN A 131 11.29 5.46 10.37
C ASN A 131 11.99 4.36 11.21
N SER A 132 11.49 4.10 12.42
CA SER A 132 12.07 3.08 13.32
C SER A 132 11.88 1.67 12.75
N LEU A 133 10.78 1.41 12.03
CA LEU A 133 10.53 0.14 11.38
C LEU A 133 11.44 -0.08 10.17
N ALA A 134 11.78 0.96 9.43
CA ALA A 134 12.75 0.87 8.34
C ALA A 134 14.12 0.39 8.85
N ASP A 135 14.58 0.94 9.97
CA ASP A 135 15.86 0.54 10.58
C ASP A 135 15.81 -0.89 11.11
N PHE A 136 14.70 -1.29 11.73
CA PHE A 136 14.48 -2.67 12.16
C PHE A 136 14.54 -3.64 10.97
N ILE A 137 13.86 -3.32 9.86
CA ILE A 137 13.83 -4.17 8.67
C ILE A 137 15.23 -4.28 8.05
N ARG A 138 15.98 -3.16 7.96
CA ARG A 138 17.37 -3.16 7.48
C ARG A 138 18.29 -4.01 8.37
N SER A 139 18.12 -3.95 9.69
CA SER A 139 18.91 -4.77 10.62
C SER A 139 18.66 -6.27 10.49
N ASN A 140 17.55 -6.66 9.86
CA ASN A 140 17.22 -8.04 9.49
C ASN A 140 17.66 -8.42 8.06
N GLY A 141 18.54 -7.62 7.43
CA GLY A 141 19.17 -7.96 6.16
C GLY A 141 18.31 -7.67 4.92
N VAL A 142 17.26 -6.85 5.05
CA VAL A 142 16.43 -6.40 3.92
C VAL A 142 16.91 -5.02 3.45
N GLU A 143 17.23 -4.89 2.18
CA GLU A 143 17.59 -3.60 1.60
C GLU A 143 16.36 -2.75 1.36
N ILE A 144 16.38 -1.49 1.81
CA ILE A 144 15.29 -0.52 1.60
C ILE A 144 15.85 0.67 0.83
N TYR A 145 15.23 1.00 -0.30
CA TYR A 145 15.62 2.12 -1.16
C TYR A 145 14.43 2.79 -1.82
N THR A 146 14.66 3.99 -2.36
CA THR A 146 13.67 4.75 -3.11
C THR A 146 14.00 4.68 -4.59
N PRO A 147 13.09 4.18 -5.44
CA PRO A 147 13.24 4.15 -6.89
C PRO A 147 12.93 5.53 -7.50
N ASP A 148 12.89 5.61 -8.84
CA ASP A 148 12.41 6.82 -9.54
C ASP A 148 10.89 6.99 -9.34
N LEU A 149 10.53 7.77 -8.32
CA LEU A 149 9.14 8.03 -7.95
C LEU A 149 8.37 8.75 -9.07
N GLU A 150 9.04 9.60 -9.84
CA GLU A 150 8.38 10.34 -10.91
C GLU A 150 8.04 9.42 -12.10
N ALA A 151 8.93 8.48 -12.41
CA ALA A 151 8.63 7.45 -13.42
C ALA A 151 7.42 6.60 -13.01
N PHE A 152 7.33 6.18 -11.74
CA PHE A 152 6.15 5.47 -11.23
C PHE A 152 4.90 6.34 -11.27
N ARG A 153 4.96 7.58 -10.76
CA ARG A 153 3.83 8.51 -10.73
C ARG A 153 3.26 8.75 -12.12
N THR A 154 4.10 9.16 -13.05
CA THR A 154 3.69 9.49 -14.42
C THR A 154 3.08 8.28 -15.11
N HIS A 155 3.72 7.11 -15.01
CA HIS A 155 3.24 5.89 -15.64
C HIS A 155 1.88 5.45 -15.07
N VAL A 156 1.76 5.37 -13.74
CA VAL A 156 0.53 4.91 -13.07
C VAL A 156 -0.63 5.89 -13.33
N GLN A 157 -0.41 7.19 -13.21
CA GLN A 157 -1.46 8.19 -13.46
C GLN A 157 -1.96 8.13 -14.91
N ALA A 158 -1.07 7.98 -15.90
CA ALA A 158 -1.46 7.84 -17.29
C ALA A 158 -2.37 6.63 -17.53
N GLN A 159 -2.10 5.50 -16.88
CA GLN A 159 -2.95 4.30 -16.97
C GLN A 159 -4.32 4.51 -16.30
N TYR A 160 -4.35 5.16 -15.14
CA TYR A 160 -5.60 5.42 -14.42
C TYR A 160 -6.52 6.38 -15.16
N VAL A 161 -6.00 7.48 -15.71
CA VAL A 161 -6.81 8.49 -16.46
C VAL A 161 -7.57 7.87 -17.61
N GLY A 162 -6.99 6.87 -18.29
CA GLY A 162 -7.63 6.16 -19.40
C GLY A 162 -8.52 4.97 -18.98
N SER A 163 -8.69 4.72 -17.67
CA SER A 163 -9.38 3.53 -17.16
C SER A 163 -10.82 3.80 -16.71
N GLU A 164 -11.59 2.72 -16.56
CA GLU A 164 -12.92 2.76 -15.94
C GLU A 164 -12.91 3.28 -14.50
N PHE A 165 -11.81 3.11 -13.78
CA PHE A 165 -11.67 3.56 -12.39
C PHE A 165 -11.67 5.09 -12.27
N ALA A 166 -11.21 5.81 -13.30
CA ALA A 166 -11.25 7.26 -13.31
C ALA A 166 -12.61 7.84 -13.78
N ALA A 167 -13.49 7.01 -14.33
CA ALA A 167 -14.76 7.48 -14.91
C ALA A 167 -15.69 8.19 -13.90
N SER A 168 -15.54 7.88 -12.61
CA SER A 168 -16.32 8.49 -11.52
C SER A 168 -15.57 9.63 -10.79
N TRP A 169 -14.36 9.96 -11.20
CA TRP A 169 -13.59 11.00 -10.54
C TRP A 169 -14.19 12.38 -10.80
N PRO A 170 -14.25 13.26 -9.80
CA PRO A 170 -14.61 14.65 -10.02
C PRO A 170 -13.65 15.33 -10.99
N GLU A 171 -14.18 16.21 -11.84
CA GLU A 171 -13.37 17.00 -12.76
C GLU A 171 -12.26 17.78 -12.02
N GLY A 172 -11.05 17.72 -12.55
CA GLY A 172 -9.88 18.41 -11.99
C GLY A 172 -9.36 17.83 -10.67
N VAL A 173 -9.82 16.65 -10.23
CA VAL A 173 -9.36 16.06 -8.97
C VAL A 173 -7.89 15.66 -9.01
N LEU A 174 -7.41 15.14 -10.13
CA LEU A 174 -6.02 14.71 -10.27
C LEU A 174 -5.05 15.91 -10.22
N GLU A 175 -5.40 17.00 -10.88
CA GLU A 175 -4.63 18.25 -10.85
C GLU A 175 -4.56 18.82 -9.44
N LYS A 176 -5.67 18.78 -8.68
CA LYS A 176 -5.70 19.23 -7.29
C LYS A 176 -4.80 18.36 -6.41
N ILE A 177 -4.83 17.03 -6.59
CA ILE A 177 -3.97 16.11 -5.83
C ILE A 177 -2.50 16.36 -6.17
N ASN A 178 -2.16 16.49 -7.44
CA ASN A 178 -0.78 16.75 -7.86
C ASN A 178 -0.26 18.10 -7.34
N ALA A 179 -1.11 19.11 -7.24
CA ALA A 179 -0.74 20.41 -6.67
C ALA A 179 -0.43 20.37 -5.15
N LEU A 180 -0.92 19.36 -4.42
CA LEU A 180 -0.63 19.17 -2.99
C LEU A 180 0.71 18.47 -2.72
N GLY A 181 1.27 17.82 -3.73
CA GLY A 181 2.49 17.03 -3.62
C GLY A 181 3.79 17.76 -4.01
N ASN A 182 3.69 19.05 -4.30
CA ASN A 182 4.84 19.90 -4.67
C ASN A 182 5.25 20.79 -3.51
#